data_bda62ced6c07b47f07a2112bdbcb4517
#
_entry.id   bda62ced6c07b47f07a2112bdbcb4517
#
_cell.length_a   1.000
_cell.length_b   1.000
_cell.length_c   1.000
_cell.angle_alpha   90.00
_cell.angle_beta   90.00
_cell.angle_gamma   90.00
#
_symmetry.space_group_name_H-M   'P 1'
#
loop_
_entity.id
_entity.type
_entity.pdbx_description
1 polymer ?
#
loop_
_entity_poly.entity_id
_entity_poly.type
_entity_poly.pdbx_seq_one_letter_code
_entity_poly.pdbx_strand_id
1 'polypeptide(L)'
;LYDRAVTIHTTFIPFREHSRLLGIDSIDEYIRYGGTLRAGELDFDDKDVISEDASFRDDESTRRYIDTAICKNIQHSLSCCQDGGYFRHLQSLYEAGELTGAINRIIEDMNHRFLIRILTDKFKSHDLGSAADVLRRDRNPKQRTDILDKIDTEAVTKRLMDMLEIHNKEEQSIGITNAHIEEIKEYLKALDLIVDVPRETVIPSAEPLENILFTQPGMRYCQAQALVHSLTKDELFSTLSEHEKMLVSECILEEVRGRMMEDIVLLETFKSAKRHQRVFKLQFAVGEYDMVIYDAKLNTCECYEIKHSSKIVPMQARFLVDEEKLNQTSQRFGQITKRCVLYRGEDSVMENGVEYQNVENYLKHL
;
A
#
# COMPACT_ATOMS: atom_id res chain seq x y z
N LEU A 1 14.69 -24.19 -25.51
CA LEU A 1 15.01 -24.06 -24.06
C LEU A 1 13.74 -24.02 -23.17
N TYR A 2 12.54 -24.16 -23.75
CA TYR A 2 11.25 -23.94 -23.06
C TYR A 2 11.04 -24.82 -21.81
N ASP A 3 11.62 -26.00 -21.73
CA ASP A 3 11.40 -26.91 -20.60
C ASP A 3 12.60 -27.00 -19.61
N ARG A 4 13.58 -26.11 -19.73
CA ARG A 4 14.82 -26.19 -18.92
C ARG A 4 15.15 -24.96 -18.11
N ALA A 5 14.31 -23.92 -18.11
CA ALA A 5 14.50 -22.73 -17.33
C ALA A 5 13.39 -22.57 -16.30
N VAL A 6 13.75 -22.36 -15.05
CA VAL A 6 12.85 -21.92 -13.98
C VAL A 6 13.16 -20.47 -13.69
N THR A 7 12.18 -19.60 -13.88
CA THR A 7 12.33 -18.19 -13.51
C THR A 7 12.07 -18.03 -12.01
N ILE A 8 13.03 -17.47 -11.31
CA ILE A 8 12.91 -17.12 -9.89
C ILE A 8 12.83 -15.61 -9.80
N HIS A 9 11.70 -15.10 -9.33
CA HIS A 9 11.51 -13.69 -9.03
C HIS A 9 12.08 -13.39 -7.64
N THR A 10 13.04 -12.48 -7.55
CA THR A 10 13.75 -12.12 -6.31
C THR A 10 13.36 -10.74 -5.77
N THR A 11 12.43 -10.07 -6.44
CA THR A 11 11.97 -8.72 -6.08
C THR A 11 10.89 -8.69 -5.02
N PHE A 12 10.20 -9.80 -4.82
CA PHE A 12 9.19 -9.96 -3.78
C PHE A 12 9.71 -10.85 -2.64
N ILE A 13 9.77 -10.30 -1.44
CA ILE A 13 10.14 -10.99 -0.22
C ILE A 13 8.96 -10.90 0.74
N PRO A 14 8.18 -11.99 0.90
CA PRO A 14 7.00 -11.99 1.75
C PRO A 14 7.37 -11.87 3.23
N PHE A 15 6.40 -11.44 4.04
CA PHE A 15 6.56 -11.30 5.49
C PHE A 15 7.14 -12.55 6.15
N ARG A 16 6.67 -13.74 5.75
CA ARG A 16 7.17 -15.02 6.26
C ARG A 16 8.69 -15.16 6.09
N GLU A 17 9.19 -14.88 4.90
CA GLU A 17 10.63 -15.00 4.60
C GLU A 17 11.43 -13.89 5.28
N HIS A 18 10.90 -12.68 5.33
CA HIS A 18 11.49 -11.55 6.04
C HIS A 18 11.62 -11.85 7.53
N SER A 19 10.55 -12.34 8.16
CA SER A 19 10.54 -12.77 9.56
C SER A 19 11.55 -13.90 9.80
N ARG A 20 11.54 -14.94 8.97
CA ARG A 20 12.43 -16.10 9.11
C ARG A 20 13.92 -15.76 9.00
N LEU A 21 14.27 -14.85 8.09
CA LEU A 21 15.68 -14.54 7.79
C LEU A 21 16.24 -13.43 8.67
N LEU A 22 15.42 -12.46 9.05
CA LEU A 22 15.84 -11.27 9.79
C LEU A 22 15.40 -11.28 11.26
N GLY A 23 14.52 -12.22 11.65
CA GLY A 23 13.95 -12.26 13.00
C GLY A 23 12.94 -11.15 13.28
N ILE A 24 12.43 -10.48 12.24
CA ILE A 24 11.48 -9.38 12.34
C ILE A 24 10.07 -9.95 12.29
N ASP A 25 9.39 -9.97 13.42
CA ASP A 25 8.07 -10.60 13.61
C ASP A 25 6.90 -9.60 13.62
N SER A 26 7.20 -8.31 13.55
CA SER A 26 6.20 -7.23 13.59
C SER A 26 5.80 -6.80 12.19
N ILE A 27 4.51 -6.72 11.94
CA ILE A 27 3.96 -6.19 10.68
C ILE A 27 4.32 -4.71 10.49
N ASP A 28 4.44 -3.92 11.58
CA ASP A 28 4.85 -2.52 11.50
C ASP A 28 6.29 -2.36 11.02
N GLU A 29 7.18 -3.23 11.48
CA GLU A 29 8.57 -3.23 11.01
C GLU A 29 8.65 -3.67 9.55
N TYR A 30 7.86 -4.66 9.16
CA TYR A 30 7.78 -5.07 7.76
C TYR A 30 7.18 -3.98 6.85
N ILE A 31 6.17 -3.24 7.30
CA ILE A 31 5.65 -2.07 6.58
C ILE A 31 6.77 -1.04 6.38
N ARG A 32 7.59 -0.81 7.40
CA ARG A 32 8.61 0.22 7.39
C ARG A 32 9.86 -0.16 6.60
N TYR A 33 10.28 -1.42 6.66
CA TYR A 33 11.57 -1.87 6.15
C TYR A 33 11.51 -3.04 5.17
N GLY A 34 10.33 -3.64 4.99
CA GLY A 34 10.15 -4.83 4.15
C GLY A 34 10.34 -4.58 2.67
N GLY A 35 10.59 -5.67 1.97
CA GLY A 35 10.76 -5.71 0.52
C GLY A 35 12.17 -6.04 0.07
N THR A 36 13.21 -5.76 0.88
CA THR A 36 14.59 -6.15 0.59
C THR A 36 15.19 -6.95 1.74
N LEU A 37 16.04 -7.90 1.43
CA LEU A 37 16.84 -8.62 2.41
C LEU A 37 18.30 -8.17 2.27
N ARG A 38 18.89 -7.73 3.39
CA ARG A 38 20.33 -7.57 3.52
C ARG A 38 20.83 -8.51 4.60
N ALA A 39 21.67 -9.44 4.23
CA ALA A 39 22.33 -10.32 5.17
C ALA A 39 23.40 -9.54 5.94
N GLY A 40 23.28 -9.45 7.25
CA GLY A 40 24.37 -9.05 8.15
C GLY A 40 24.35 -7.63 8.71
N GLU A 41 23.32 -6.80 8.46
CA GLU A 41 23.28 -5.40 8.93
C GLU A 41 21.91 -5.07 9.52
N LEU A 42 21.70 -5.36 10.82
CA LEU A 42 20.30 -5.47 11.22
C LEU A 42 19.97 -4.92 12.58
N ASP A 43 20.39 -3.69 12.80
CA ASP A 43 19.67 -2.86 13.75
C ASP A 43 19.20 -1.59 13.02
N PHE A 44 17.97 -1.65 12.48
CA PHE A 44 17.35 -0.52 11.79
C PHE A 44 17.09 0.67 12.73
N ASP A 45 17.10 0.42 14.04
CA ASP A 45 16.96 1.44 15.09
C ASP A 45 18.31 1.89 15.65
N ASP A 46 19.42 1.26 15.29
CA ASP A 46 20.74 1.69 15.69
C ASP A 46 21.13 2.96 14.92
N LYS A 47 21.00 4.10 15.60
CA LYS A 47 21.32 5.41 15.03
C LYS A 47 22.79 5.59 14.69
N ASP A 48 23.66 4.76 15.24
CA ASP A 48 25.11 4.84 15.08
C ASP A 48 25.59 4.01 13.88
N VAL A 49 24.79 3.06 13.39
CA VAL A 49 25.07 2.33 12.15
C VAL A 49 24.26 2.95 11.02
N ILE A 50 24.63 4.15 10.61
CA ILE A 50 24.21 4.72 9.34
C ILE A 50 25.00 4.01 8.25
N SER A 51 24.58 2.79 7.91
CA SER A 51 24.97 2.21 6.63
C SER A 51 24.33 3.08 5.56
N GLU A 52 25.16 3.78 4.78
CA GLU A 52 24.74 4.57 3.60
C GLU A 52 23.90 3.75 2.62
N ASP A 53 23.89 2.45 2.83
CA ASP A 53 23.29 1.44 1.97
C ASP A 53 21.99 0.83 2.48
N ALA A 54 21.42 1.22 3.61
CA ALA A 54 20.15 0.65 4.07
C ALA A 54 19.00 1.11 3.18
N SER A 55 18.33 0.16 2.52
CA SER A 55 17.17 0.44 1.67
C SER A 55 16.00 0.98 2.51
N PHE A 56 15.26 1.94 1.96
CA PHE A 56 14.01 2.48 2.50
C PHE A 56 14.08 3.13 3.89
N ARG A 57 15.24 3.65 4.29
CA ARG A 57 15.36 4.42 5.54
C ARG A 57 14.81 5.84 5.40
N ASP A 58 15.05 6.43 4.24
CA ASP A 58 14.66 7.80 3.89
C ASP A 58 14.35 7.93 2.40
N ASP A 59 13.97 9.11 1.98
CA ASP A 59 13.66 9.41 0.58
C ASP A 59 14.89 9.22 -0.34
N GLU A 60 16.08 9.55 0.13
CA GLU A 60 17.30 9.41 -0.65
C GLU A 60 17.66 7.95 -0.89
N SER A 61 17.59 7.08 0.12
CA SER A 61 17.82 5.65 -0.03
C SER A 61 16.76 4.99 -0.92
N THR A 62 15.52 5.45 -0.85
CA THR A 62 14.45 5.00 -1.74
C THR A 62 14.73 5.40 -3.19
N ARG A 63 15.13 6.62 -3.46
CA ARG A 63 15.53 7.07 -4.80
C ARG A 63 16.73 6.30 -5.33
N ARG A 64 17.73 6.06 -4.49
CA ARG A 64 18.90 5.23 -4.86
C ARG A 64 18.49 3.81 -5.25
N TYR A 65 17.55 3.20 -4.51
CA TYR A 65 17.01 1.90 -4.87
C TYR A 65 16.30 1.93 -6.23
N ILE A 66 15.46 2.91 -6.47
CA ILE A 66 14.78 3.08 -7.76
C ILE A 66 15.81 3.22 -8.89
N ASP A 67 16.82 4.06 -8.71
CA ASP A 67 17.86 4.28 -9.71
C ASP A 67 18.69 3.02 -9.99
N THR A 68 19.04 2.27 -8.96
CA THR A 68 19.94 1.13 -9.09
C THR A 68 19.22 -0.17 -9.43
N ALA A 69 18.14 -0.50 -8.74
CA ALA A 69 17.46 -1.78 -8.90
C ALA A 69 16.43 -1.78 -10.06
N ILE A 70 15.80 -0.64 -10.31
CA ILE A 70 14.76 -0.53 -11.35
C ILE A 70 15.34 0.06 -12.61
N CYS A 71 15.82 1.30 -12.57
CA CYS A 71 16.21 2.04 -13.77
C CYS A 71 17.40 1.40 -14.48
N LYS A 72 18.41 0.93 -13.77
CA LYS A 72 19.56 0.24 -14.38
C LYS A 72 19.18 -1.10 -15.01
N ASN A 73 18.21 -1.82 -14.42
CA ASN A 73 17.70 -3.03 -15.04
C ASN A 73 16.98 -2.73 -16.36
N ILE A 74 16.15 -1.71 -16.41
CA ILE A 74 15.49 -1.28 -17.65
C ILE A 74 16.54 -0.85 -18.67
N GLN A 75 17.49 -0.02 -18.31
CA GLN A 75 18.57 0.44 -19.19
C GLN A 75 19.37 -0.73 -19.74
N HIS A 76 19.69 -1.72 -18.93
CA HIS A 76 20.39 -2.92 -19.36
C HIS A 76 19.56 -3.74 -20.37
N SER A 77 18.28 -3.98 -20.08
CA SER A 77 17.36 -4.69 -20.98
C SER A 77 17.20 -3.98 -22.31
N LEU A 78 17.07 -2.67 -22.33
CA LEU A 78 16.98 -1.88 -23.55
C LEU A 78 18.29 -1.90 -24.34
N SER A 79 19.45 -1.79 -23.67
CA SER A 79 20.76 -1.84 -24.33
C SER A 79 21.07 -3.21 -24.93
N CYS A 80 20.59 -4.29 -24.30
CA CYS A 80 20.72 -5.66 -24.83
C CYS A 80 19.71 -6.02 -25.91
N CYS A 81 18.82 -5.11 -26.28
CA CYS A 81 17.72 -5.33 -27.26
C CYS A 81 16.80 -6.50 -26.91
N GLN A 82 16.77 -6.96 -25.67
CA GLN A 82 15.97 -8.11 -25.27
C GLN A 82 14.48 -7.77 -25.26
N ASP A 83 14.13 -6.55 -24.86
CA ASP A 83 12.74 -6.08 -24.75
C ASP A 83 12.46 -4.82 -25.56
N GLY A 84 13.45 -4.29 -26.27
CA GLY A 84 13.36 -3.02 -27.01
C GLY A 84 12.28 -2.97 -28.11
N GLY A 85 11.81 -4.14 -28.58
CA GLY A 85 10.68 -4.23 -29.50
C GLY A 85 9.31 -4.04 -28.83
N TYR A 86 9.22 -4.30 -27.54
CA TYR A 86 8.00 -4.17 -26.73
C TYR A 86 7.84 -2.77 -26.14
N PHE A 87 8.94 -2.13 -25.73
CA PHE A 87 8.95 -0.87 -25.01
C PHE A 87 9.49 0.28 -25.88
N ARG A 88 8.81 0.55 -26.99
CA ARG A 88 9.25 1.57 -27.98
C ARG A 88 9.35 2.97 -27.43
N HIS A 89 8.42 3.34 -26.54
CA HIS A 89 8.39 4.69 -25.96
C HIS A 89 9.49 4.83 -24.91
N LEU A 90 9.81 3.78 -24.16
CA LEU A 90 10.92 3.79 -23.20
C LEU A 90 12.27 3.96 -23.87
N GLN A 91 12.43 3.46 -25.09
CA GLN A 91 13.66 3.65 -25.87
C GLN A 91 13.95 5.12 -26.13
N SER A 92 12.94 5.92 -26.47
CA SER A 92 13.10 7.36 -26.70
C SER A 92 13.56 8.08 -25.43
N LEU A 93 13.00 7.75 -24.27
CA LEU A 93 13.43 8.29 -22.97
C LEU A 93 14.86 7.84 -22.61
N TYR A 94 15.21 6.61 -22.94
CA TYR A 94 16.56 6.07 -22.71
C TYR A 94 17.61 6.81 -23.55
N GLU A 95 17.33 6.98 -24.85
CA GLU A 95 18.23 7.70 -25.79
C GLU A 95 18.41 9.17 -25.39
N ALA A 96 17.38 9.79 -24.81
CA ALA A 96 17.45 11.15 -24.28
C ALA A 96 18.11 11.26 -22.89
N GLY A 97 18.39 10.12 -22.23
CA GLY A 97 18.93 10.10 -20.86
C GLY A 97 17.89 10.46 -19.78
N GLU A 98 16.60 10.43 -20.12
CA GLU A 98 15.49 10.86 -19.24
C GLU A 98 14.71 9.70 -18.62
N LEU A 99 15.05 8.46 -18.95
CA LEU A 99 14.30 7.26 -18.52
C LEU A 99 14.21 7.15 -16.98
N THR A 100 15.34 7.34 -16.29
CA THR A 100 15.38 7.27 -14.82
C THR A 100 14.45 8.29 -14.18
N GLY A 101 14.48 9.52 -14.66
CA GLY A 101 13.61 10.58 -14.17
C GLY A 101 12.12 10.31 -14.43
N ALA A 102 11.78 9.70 -15.58
CA ALA A 102 10.42 9.34 -15.92
C ALA A 102 9.88 8.21 -15.00
N ILE A 103 10.70 7.17 -14.76
CA ILE A 103 10.32 6.05 -13.90
C ILE A 103 10.11 6.52 -12.46
N ASN A 104 11.05 7.32 -11.92
CA ASN A 104 10.94 7.86 -10.57
C ASN A 104 9.64 8.64 -10.39
N ARG A 105 9.30 9.51 -11.34
CA ARG A 105 8.05 10.30 -11.28
C ARG A 105 6.80 9.42 -11.32
N ILE A 106 6.80 8.37 -12.12
CA ILE A 106 5.63 7.49 -12.21
C ILE A 106 5.47 6.70 -10.91
N ILE A 107 6.55 6.19 -10.32
CA ILE A 107 6.51 5.51 -9.02
C ILE A 107 6.07 6.48 -7.91
N GLU A 108 6.62 7.70 -7.90
CA GLU A 108 6.22 8.75 -6.98
C GLU A 108 4.73 9.09 -7.16
N ASP A 109 4.25 9.28 -8.37
CA ASP A 109 2.84 9.55 -8.65
C ASP A 109 1.91 8.44 -8.14
N MET A 110 2.27 7.17 -8.39
CA MET A 110 1.48 6.03 -7.90
C MET A 110 1.40 6.00 -6.38
N ASN A 111 2.49 6.31 -5.68
CA ASN A 111 2.54 6.35 -4.22
C ASN A 111 1.85 7.60 -3.67
N HIS A 112 1.99 8.74 -4.33
CA HIS A 112 1.27 9.97 -3.97
C HIS A 112 -0.24 9.80 -4.14
N ARG A 113 -0.72 9.18 -5.22
CA ARG A 113 -2.16 8.88 -5.41
C ARG A 113 -2.73 8.01 -4.29
N PHE A 114 -1.96 7.04 -3.83
CA PHE A 114 -2.33 6.24 -2.67
C PHE A 114 -2.50 7.11 -1.42
N LEU A 115 -1.49 7.92 -1.10
CA LEU A 115 -1.50 8.76 0.09
C LEU A 115 -2.56 9.87 0.00
N ILE A 116 -2.70 10.53 -1.15
CA ILE A 116 -3.69 11.58 -1.35
C ILE A 116 -5.11 11.04 -1.20
N ARG A 117 -5.38 9.82 -1.63
CA ARG A 117 -6.69 9.19 -1.38
C ARG A 117 -6.97 9.08 0.11
N ILE A 118 -6.00 8.60 0.88
CA ILE A 118 -6.11 8.50 2.34
C ILE A 118 -6.36 9.87 2.95
N LEU A 119 -5.56 10.86 2.60
CA LEU A 119 -5.67 12.22 3.12
C LEU A 119 -7.00 12.87 2.76
N THR A 120 -7.42 12.77 1.49
CA THR A 120 -8.67 13.35 1.03
C THR A 120 -9.87 12.75 1.76
N ASP A 121 -9.88 11.45 1.98
CA ASP A 121 -10.95 10.78 2.72
C ASP A 121 -10.98 11.24 4.19
N LYS A 122 -9.83 11.40 4.83
CA LYS A 122 -9.71 11.86 6.22
C LYS A 122 -10.07 13.33 6.40
N PHE A 123 -9.58 14.21 5.53
CA PHE A 123 -9.92 15.62 5.58
C PHE A 123 -11.39 15.91 5.25
N LYS A 124 -11.99 15.16 4.32
CA LYS A 124 -13.44 15.30 3.99
C LYS A 124 -14.34 14.77 5.08
N SER A 125 -13.97 13.68 5.75
CA SER A 125 -14.79 13.07 6.80
C SER A 125 -14.71 13.82 8.13
N HIS A 126 -13.84 14.81 8.28
CA HIS A 126 -13.45 15.40 9.56
C HIS A 126 -13.10 14.35 10.63
N ASP A 127 -12.75 13.16 10.17
CA ASP A 127 -12.49 12.00 11.01
C ASP A 127 -10.98 11.68 11.02
N LEU A 128 -10.21 12.54 11.68
CA LEU A 128 -8.91 12.16 12.20
C LEU A 128 -9.12 11.39 13.52
N GLY A 129 -9.98 10.36 13.47
CA GLY A 129 -10.60 9.71 14.63
C GLY A 129 -9.63 9.32 15.76
N SER A 130 -8.41 8.88 15.44
CA SER A 130 -7.42 8.54 16.46
C SER A 130 -6.73 9.76 17.06
N ALA A 131 -6.44 10.81 16.27
CA ALA A 131 -5.82 12.04 16.77
C ALA A 131 -6.80 12.88 17.59
N ALA A 132 -8.03 12.98 17.13
CA ALA A 132 -9.09 13.64 17.90
C ALA A 132 -9.30 12.92 19.24
N ASP A 133 -9.19 11.59 19.29
CA ASP A 133 -9.31 10.82 20.54
C ASP A 133 -8.09 10.95 21.45
N VAL A 134 -6.87 11.01 20.92
CA VAL A 134 -5.66 11.28 21.70
C VAL A 134 -5.69 12.70 22.24
N LEU A 135 -6.03 13.69 21.42
CA LEU A 135 -6.18 15.09 21.86
C LEU A 135 -7.36 15.30 22.82
N ARG A 136 -8.43 14.52 22.68
CA ARG A 136 -9.57 14.54 23.62
C ARG A 136 -9.21 13.95 24.99
N ARG A 137 -8.25 13.03 25.04
CA ARG A 137 -7.76 12.44 26.31
C ARG A 137 -6.81 13.36 27.06
N ASP A 138 -6.00 14.14 26.34
CA ASP A 138 -4.96 14.99 26.94
C ASP A 138 -5.42 16.42 27.27
N ARG A 139 -6.56 16.86 26.78
CA ARG A 139 -7.10 18.20 27.05
C ARG A 139 -8.47 18.17 27.73
N ASN A 140 -8.60 19.10 28.69
CA ASN A 140 -9.78 19.40 29.45
C ASN A 140 -11.08 19.24 28.62
N PRO A 141 -12.03 18.34 29.00
CA PRO A 141 -13.21 18.00 28.17
C PRO A 141 -14.14 19.17 27.83
N LYS A 142 -13.89 20.35 28.39
CA LYS A 142 -14.71 21.56 28.20
C LYS A 142 -14.26 22.48 27.04
N GLN A 143 -13.11 22.25 26.43
CA GLN A 143 -12.62 23.01 25.27
C GLN A 143 -12.19 22.05 24.15
N ARG A 144 -13.17 21.58 23.42
CA ARG A 144 -12.96 20.74 22.23
C ARG A 144 -12.82 21.63 20.99
N THR A 145 -11.62 22.14 20.72
CA THR A 145 -11.27 22.60 19.37
C THR A 145 -10.70 21.43 18.62
N ASP A 146 -11.35 21.04 17.54
CA ASP A 146 -10.79 20.09 16.57
C ASP A 146 -9.58 20.76 15.92
N ILE A 147 -8.45 20.03 15.77
CA ILE A 147 -7.29 20.54 15.05
C ILE A 147 -7.69 20.89 13.62
N LEU A 148 -8.62 20.15 13.02
CA LEU A 148 -9.13 20.40 11.69
C LEU A 148 -9.86 21.74 11.55
N ASP A 149 -10.42 22.27 12.63
CA ASP A 149 -11.01 23.62 12.61
C ASP A 149 -9.98 24.73 12.37
N LYS A 150 -8.69 24.42 12.54
CA LYS A 150 -7.57 25.33 12.32
C LYS A 150 -6.97 25.23 10.91
N ILE A 151 -7.39 24.24 10.13
CA ILE A 151 -6.83 23.92 8.82
C ILE A 151 -7.91 24.15 7.76
N ASP A 152 -7.57 24.87 6.71
CA ASP A 152 -8.41 24.95 5.51
C ASP A 152 -8.34 23.62 4.75
N THR A 153 -9.27 22.72 5.05
CA THR A 153 -9.33 21.37 4.48
C THR A 153 -9.60 21.38 2.97
N GLU A 154 -10.28 22.41 2.44
CA GLU A 154 -10.49 22.57 1.01
C GLU A 154 -9.20 22.98 0.31
N ALA A 155 -8.46 23.94 0.89
CA ALA A 155 -7.15 24.35 0.37
C ALA A 155 -6.14 23.18 0.43
N VAL A 156 -6.11 22.40 1.51
CA VAL A 156 -5.26 21.20 1.62
C VAL A 156 -5.64 20.17 0.54
N THR A 157 -6.92 19.89 0.36
CA THR A 157 -7.39 18.96 -0.67
C THR A 157 -6.98 19.44 -2.07
N LYS A 158 -7.17 20.72 -2.36
CA LYS A 158 -6.75 21.31 -3.65
C LYS A 158 -5.24 21.20 -3.84
N ARG A 159 -4.45 21.55 -2.82
CA ARG A 159 -2.98 21.46 -2.86
C ARG A 159 -2.52 20.03 -3.11
N LEU A 160 -3.14 19.07 -2.46
CA LEU A 160 -2.85 17.64 -2.67
C LEU A 160 -3.21 17.19 -4.10
N MET A 161 -4.33 17.68 -4.65
CA MET A 161 -4.70 17.36 -6.04
C MET A 161 -3.74 17.99 -7.05
N ASP A 162 -3.25 19.22 -6.80
CA ASP A 162 -2.24 19.86 -7.62
C ASP A 162 -0.90 19.08 -7.63
N MET A 163 -0.58 18.37 -6.53
CA MET A 163 0.60 17.50 -6.44
C MET A 163 0.46 16.18 -7.24
N LEU A 164 -0.76 15.81 -7.66
CA LEU A 164 -1.00 14.62 -8.49
C LEU A 164 -0.68 14.85 -9.96
N GLU A 165 -0.59 16.06 -10.41
CA GLU A 165 -0.28 16.33 -11.81
C GLU A 165 1.18 15.99 -12.09
N ILE A 166 1.40 15.09 -13.07
CA ILE A 166 2.75 14.84 -13.58
C ILE A 166 3.14 16.04 -14.45
N HIS A 167 3.81 17.00 -13.83
CA HIS A 167 4.34 18.15 -14.57
C HIS A 167 5.65 17.74 -15.27
N ASN A 168 5.70 17.98 -16.58
CA ASN A 168 6.95 17.89 -17.32
C ASN A 168 7.87 19.01 -16.84
N LYS A 169 9.12 18.68 -16.50
CA LYS A 169 10.11 19.69 -16.12
C LYS A 169 10.46 20.54 -17.35
N GLU A 170 10.71 21.83 -17.15
CA GLU A 170 11.10 22.76 -18.24
C GLU A 170 12.34 22.29 -19.02
N GLU A 171 13.24 21.57 -18.36
CA GLU A 171 14.49 21.03 -18.93
C GLU A 171 14.30 19.67 -19.66
N GLN A 172 13.10 19.12 -19.71
CA GLN A 172 12.87 17.84 -20.39
C GLN A 172 12.73 18.03 -21.89
N SER A 173 13.50 17.26 -22.63
CA SER A 173 13.43 17.21 -24.10
C SER A 173 12.24 16.37 -24.59
N ILE A 174 11.82 15.37 -23.78
CA ILE A 174 10.72 14.46 -24.11
C ILE A 174 9.65 14.55 -23.05
N GLY A 175 8.43 14.94 -23.42
CA GLY A 175 7.27 14.93 -22.53
C GLY A 175 6.82 13.50 -22.21
N ILE A 176 6.53 13.22 -20.93
CA ILE A 176 5.94 11.95 -20.51
C ILE A 176 4.50 11.89 -21.01
N THR A 177 4.19 10.85 -21.78
CA THR A 177 2.86 10.59 -22.32
C THR A 177 2.21 9.39 -21.62
N ASN A 178 0.91 9.19 -21.84
CA ASN A 178 0.22 7.99 -21.33
C ASN A 178 0.85 6.68 -21.84
N ALA A 179 1.38 6.66 -23.05
CA ALA A 179 2.08 5.50 -23.58
C ALA A 179 3.34 5.15 -22.78
N HIS A 180 4.12 6.16 -22.37
CA HIS A 180 5.27 5.97 -21.50
C HIS A 180 4.84 5.43 -20.13
N ILE A 181 3.74 5.95 -19.56
CA ILE A 181 3.21 5.50 -18.26
C ILE A 181 2.81 4.03 -18.33
N GLU A 182 2.07 3.63 -19.34
CA GLU A 182 1.64 2.23 -19.48
C GLU A 182 2.82 1.28 -19.73
N GLU A 183 3.77 1.62 -20.58
CA GLU A 183 4.98 0.79 -20.77
C GLU A 183 5.82 0.67 -19.50
N ILE A 184 5.95 1.73 -18.70
CA ILE A 184 6.64 1.67 -17.41
C ILE A 184 5.88 0.78 -16.44
N LYS A 185 4.56 0.89 -16.33
CA LYS A 185 3.75 0.00 -15.49
C LYS A 185 3.90 -1.47 -15.91
N GLU A 186 3.84 -1.77 -17.19
CA GLU A 186 4.04 -3.14 -17.71
C GLU A 186 5.42 -3.67 -17.32
N TYR A 187 6.45 -2.85 -17.42
CA TYR A 187 7.78 -3.24 -17.03
C TYR A 187 7.91 -3.48 -15.52
N LEU A 188 7.32 -2.61 -14.69
CA LEU A 188 7.28 -2.80 -13.25
C LEU A 188 6.53 -4.09 -12.85
N LYS A 189 5.45 -4.44 -13.59
CA LYS A 189 4.76 -5.73 -13.44
C LYS A 189 5.67 -6.91 -13.83
N ALA A 190 6.41 -6.79 -14.93
CA ALA A 190 7.35 -7.82 -15.37
C ALA A 190 8.50 -8.04 -14.37
N LEU A 191 8.94 -7.01 -13.66
CA LEU A 191 9.91 -7.09 -12.57
C LEU A 191 9.30 -7.55 -11.23
N ASP A 192 8.02 -7.81 -11.18
CA ASP A 192 7.28 -8.16 -9.96
C ASP A 192 7.35 -7.09 -8.86
N LEU A 193 7.52 -5.82 -9.23
CA LEU A 193 7.55 -4.69 -8.29
C LEU A 193 6.16 -4.14 -8.00
N ILE A 194 5.24 -4.33 -8.94
CA ILE A 194 3.83 -4.07 -8.76
C ILE A 194 3.01 -5.26 -9.22
N VAL A 195 1.88 -5.47 -8.59
CA VAL A 195 0.95 -6.56 -8.90
C VAL A 195 -0.46 -5.99 -8.97
N ASP A 196 -1.20 -6.39 -9.99
CA ASP A 196 -2.60 -6.04 -10.11
C ASP A 196 -3.45 -7.14 -9.48
N VAL A 197 -4.07 -6.82 -8.34
CA VAL A 197 -4.94 -7.76 -7.61
C VAL A 197 -6.39 -7.44 -7.95
N PRO A 198 -7.19 -8.42 -8.35
CA PRO A 198 -8.56 -8.17 -8.77
C PRO A 198 -9.40 -7.43 -7.72
N ARG A 199 -10.21 -6.49 -8.18
CA ARG A 199 -11.27 -5.88 -7.41
C ARG A 199 -12.59 -6.17 -8.08
N GLU A 200 -13.44 -6.89 -7.38
CA GLU A 200 -14.75 -7.28 -7.87
C GLU A 200 -15.85 -6.43 -7.23
N THR A 201 -16.92 -6.19 -7.97
CA THR A 201 -18.10 -5.49 -7.46
C THR A 201 -19.27 -6.45 -7.43
N VAL A 202 -20.11 -6.39 -6.42
CA VAL A 202 -21.33 -7.21 -6.35
C VAL A 202 -22.29 -6.82 -7.47
N ILE A 203 -22.41 -5.53 -7.75
CA ILE A 203 -23.14 -5.02 -8.92
C ILE A 203 -22.17 -5.02 -10.11
N PRO A 204 -22.46 -5.70 -11.21
CA PRO A 204 -21.56 -5.73 -12.37
C PRO A 204 -21.23 -4.30 -12.83
N SER A 205 -19.96 -3.94 -12.79
CA SER A 205 -19.43 -2.70 -13.35
C SER A 205 -18.93 -2.98 -14.76
N ALA A 206 -19.12 -2.02 -15.67
CA ALA A 206 -18.70 -2.15 -17.07
C ALA A 206 -17.17 -2.10 -17.22
N GLU A 207 -16.44 -1.57 -16.23
CA GLU A 207 -14.99 -1.44 -16.28
C GLU A 207 -14.34 -2.18 -15.10
N PRO A 208 -13.27 -2.96 -15.36
CA PRO A 208 -12.47 -3.54 -14.29
C PRO A 208 -11.76 -2.42 -13.51
N LEU A 209 -11.88 -2.45 -12.19
CA LEU A 209 -11.20 -1.52 -11.32
C LEU A 209 -9.76 -2.00 -11.09
N GLU A 210 -8.78 -1.25 -11.58
CA GLU A 210 -7.38 -1.53 -11.28
C GLU A 210 -7.12 -1.41 -9.77
N ASN A 211 -6.39 -2.39 -9.22
CA ASN A 211 -5.93 -2.39 -7.85
C ASN A 211 -4.46 -2.79 -7.80
N ILE A 212 -3.61 -1.81 -8.10
CA ILE A 212 -2.16 -2.01 -8.17
C ILE A 212 -1.56 -1.96 -6.77
N LEU A 213 -0.92 -3.05 -6.38
CA LEU A 213 -0.22 -3.20 -5.11
C LEU A 213 1.30 -3.22 -5.32
N PHE A 214 2.04 -2.59 -4.41
CA PHE A 214 3.51 -2.61 -4.41
C PHE A 214 4.03 -3.79 -3.61
N THR A 215 5.03 -4.48 -4.14
CA THR A 215 5.71 -5.60 -3.46
C THR A 215 6.80 -5.14 -2.49
N GLN A 216 7.10 -3.84 -2.48
CA GLN A 216 8.12 -3.20 -1.66
C GLN A 216 7.45 -2.25 -0.64
N PRO A 217 6.96 -2.76 0.49
CA PRO A 217 6.24 -1.92 1.44
C PRO A 217 7.11 -0.80 2.02
N GLY A 218 8.36 -1.07 2.38
CA GLY A 218 9.26 -0.07 2.93
C GLY A 218 9.48 1.13 2.00
N MET A 219 9.61 0.89 0.69
CA MET A 219 9.70 1.96 -0.30
C MET A 219 8.46 2.87 -0.29
N ARG A 220 7.28 2.27 -0.28
CA ARG A 220 6.02 3.02 -0.26
C ARG A 220 5.84 3.82 1.04
N TYR A 221 6.17 3.21 2.17
CA TYR A 221 6.07 3.87 3.47
C TYR A 221 7.04 5.04 3.60
N CYS A 222 8.28 4.89 3.15
CA CYS A 222 9.28 5.96 3.16
C CYS A 222 8.82 7.17 2.33
N GLN A 223 8.29 6.95 1.14
CA GLN A 223 7.73 8.04 0.32
C GLN A 223 6.50 8.69 0.97
N ALA A 224 5.66 7.91 1.66
CA ALA A 224 4.55 8.46 2.43
C ALA A 224 5.05 9.34 3.59
N GLN A 225 6.10 8.93 4.31
CA GLN A 225 6.71 9.75 5.36
C GLN A 225 7.27 11.06 4.81
N ALA A 226 7.99 11.02 3.69
CA ALA A 226 8.56 12.21 3.05
C ALA A 226 7.46 13.20 2.64
N LEU A 227 6.36 12.71 2.06
CA LEU A 227 5.24 13.58 1.66
C LEU A 227 4.51 14.17 2.86
N VAL A 228 4.24 13.40 3.91
CA VAL A 228 3.62 13.89 5.16
C VAL A 228 4.50 14.96 5.80
N HIS A 229 5.81 14.73 5.84
CA HIS A 229 6.76 15.71 6.37
C HIS A 229 6.77 17.01 5.54
N SER A 230 6.72 16.93 4.22
CA SER A 230 6.62 18.09 3.34
C SER A 230 5.29 18.83 3.53
N LEU A 231 4.20 18.10 3.64
CA LEU A 231 2.87 18.66 3.87
C LEU A 231 2.81 19.47 5.18
N THR A 232 3.35 18.95 6.27
CA THR A 232 3.33 19.65 7.57
C THR A 232 4.21 20.90 7.62
N LYS A 233 5.11 21.07 6.65
CA LYS A 233 5.90 22.30 6.45
C LYS A 233 5.22 23.33 5.55
N ASP A 234 4.13 22.97 4.87
CA ASP A 234 3.38 23.87 4.00
C ASP A 234 2.75 25.00 4.82
N GLU A 235 2.58 26.16 4.17
CA GLU A 235 1.97 27.35 4.78
C GLU A 235 0.57 27.09 5.34
N LEU A 236 -0.17 26.13 4.75
CA LEU A 236 -1.49 25.71 5.22
C LEU A 236 -1.50 25.17 6.65
N PHE A 237 -0.34 24.70 7.13
CA PHE A 237 -0.15 24.19 8.49
C PHE A 237 0.56 25.20 9.41
N SER A 238 0.79 26.43 8.96
CA SER A 238 1.51 27.45 9.72
C SER A 238 0.83 27.89 11.02
N THR A 239 -0.50 27.70 11.11
CA THR A 239 -1.28 28.01 12.32
C THR A 239 -1.15 26.97 13.41
N LEU A 240 -0.59 25.81 13.12
CA LEU A 240 -0.37 24.72 14.08
C LEU A 240 0.97 24.85 14.80
N SER A 241 0.98 24.52 16.09
CA SER A 241 2.22 24.31 16.85
C SER A 241 2.95 23.07 16.35
N GLU A 242 4.26 22.96 16.60
CA GLU A 242 5.04 21.77 16.21
C GLU A 242 4.49 20.46 16.83
N HIS A 243 3.96 20.54 18.05
CA HIS A 243 3.30 19.39 18.69
C HIS A 243 2.01 18.98 17.93
N GLU A 244 1.18 19.94 17.50
CA GLU A 244 -0.01 19.66 16.71
C GLU A 244 0.33 19.09 15.33
N LYS A 245 1.39 19.61 14.69
CA LYS A 245 1.91 19.07 13.41
C LYS A 245 2.38 17.62 13.56
N MET A 246 3.09 17.32 14.65
CA MET A 246 3.53 15.96 14.96
C MET A 246 2.34 15.01 15.14
N LEU A 247 1.31 15.42 15.89
CA LEU A 247 0.09 14.61 16.07
C LEU A 247 -0.65 14.36 14.77
N VAL A 248 -0.79 15.37 13.91
CA VAL A 248 -1.39 15.22 12.57
C VAL A 248 -0.57 14.23 11.74
N SER A 249 0.76 14.37 11.74
CA SER A 249 1.66 13.45 11.02
C SER A 249 1.50 12.01 11.48
N GLU A 250 1.52 11.77 12.80
CA GLU A 250 1.34 10.43 13.36
C GLU A 250 0.02 9.80 12.97
N CYS A 251 -1.06 10.57 12.98
CA CYS A 251 -2.36 10.08 12.57
C CYS A 251 -2.45 9.70 11.11
N ILE A 252 -1.90 10.53 10.25
CA ILE A 252 -1.86 10.22 8.82
C ILE A 252 -1.04 8.96 8.59
N LEU A 253 0.13 8.86 9.22
CA LEU A 253 0.99 7.67 9.07
C LEU A 253 0.39 6.41 9.70
N GLU A 254 -0.43 6.53 10.75
CA GLU A 254 -1.17 5.39 11.29
C GLU A 254 -2.22 4.87 10.30
N GLU A 255 -2.93 5.77 9.63
CA GLU A 255 -3.87 5.38 8.57
C GLU A 255 -3.13 4.77 7.36
N VAL A 256 -1.98 5.34 7.00
CA VAL A 256 -1.11 4.77 5.95
C VAL A 256 -0.72 3.34 6.31
N ARG A 257 -0.27 3.07 7.54
CA ARG A 257 0.05 1.71 8.00
C ARG A 257 -1.16 0.78 7.92
N GLY A 258 -2.33 1.27 8.30
CA GLY A 258 -3.58 0.51 8.18
C GLY A 258 -3.85 0.05 6.75
N ARG A 259 -3.81 0.97 5.81
CA ARG A 259 -4.01 0.67 4.38
C ARG A 259 -2.90 -0.20 3.79
N MET A 260 -1.66 0.01 4.22
CA MET A 260 -0.55 -0.83 3.78
C MET A 260 -0.65 -2.26 4.31
N MET A 261 -1.13 -2.45 5.55
CA MET A 261 -1.39 -3.78 6.08
C MET A 261 -2.48 -4.51 5.27
N GLU A 262 -3.55 -3.82 4.88
CA GLU A 262 -4.56 -4.37 3.97
C GLU A 262 -3.91 -4.82 2.64
N ASP A 263 -3.09 -3.96 2.04
CA ASP A 263 -2.40 -4.24 0.76
C ASP A 263 -1.43 -5.43 0.88
N ILE A 264 -0.66 -5.52 1.97
CA ILE A 264 0.29 -6.61 2.22
C ILE A 264 -0.45 -7.95 2.36
N VAL A 265 -1.48 -8.00 3.22
CA VAL A 265 -2.26 -9.23 3.44
C VAL A 265 -2.91 -9.68 2.14
N LEU A 266 -3.53 -8.77 1.41
CA LEU A 266 -4.17 -9.07 0.13
C LEU A 266 -3.15 -9.59 -0.90
N LEU A 267 -1.99 -8.93 -1.04
CA LEU A 267 -0.94 -9.32 -1.96
C LEU A 267 -0.35 -10.70 -1.64
N GLU A 268 0.02 -10.93 -0.38
CA GLU A 268 0.65 -12.19 0.02
C GLU A 268 -0.32 -13.37 -0.09
N THR A 269 -1.58 -13.16 0.28
CA THR A 269 -2.64 -14.15 0.08
C THR A 269 -2.88 -14.41 -1.41
N PHE A 270 -2.92 -13.37 -2.25
CA PHE A 270 -3.08 -13.53 -3.69
C PHE A 270 -1.94 -14.34 -4.31
N LYS A 271 -0.68 -14.06 -3.91
CA LYS A 271 0.49 -14.79 -4.41
C LYS A 271 0.59 -16.24 -3.93
N SER A 272 0.05 -16.55 -2.75
CA SER A 272 0.02 -17.90 -2.19
C SER A 272 -1.22 -18.71 -2.60
N ALA A 273 -2.17 -18.09 -3.30
CA ALA A 273 -3.42 -18.72 -3.71
C ALA A 273 -3.19 -19.93 -4.61
N LYS A 274 -3.94 -21.02 -4.35
CA LYS A 274 -3.93 -22.22 -5.18
C LYS A 274 -4.64 -22.00 -6.51
N ARG A 275 -4.38 -22.83 -7.51
CA ARG A 275 -4.95 -22.71 -8.86
C ARG A 275 -6.48 -22.60 -8.93
N HIS A 276 -7.18 -23.20 -7.97
CA HIS A 276 -8.65 -23.21 -7.88
C HIS A 276 -9.19 -22.10 -6.97
N GLN A 277 -8.31 -21.32 -6.37
CA GLN A 277 -8.65 -20.21 -5.52
C GLN A 277 -8.47 -18.88 -6.26
N ARG A 278 -9.37 -17.95 -5.98
CA ARG A 278 -9.30 -16.56 -6.43
C ARG A 278 -9.31 -15.67 -5.20
N VAL A 279 -8.39 -14.73 -5.15
CA VAL A 279 -8.28 -13.74 -4.08
C VAL A 279 -8.53 -12.36 -4.67
N PHE A 280 -9.42 -11.60 -4.06
CA PHE A 280 -9.83 -10.29 -4.56
C PHE A 280 -10.45 -9.43 -3.45
N LYS A 281 -10.51 -8.12 -3.67
CA LYS A 281 -11.34 -7.19 -2.90
C LYS A 281 -12.77 -7.23 -3.40
N LEU A 282 -13.76 -7.25 -2.50
CA LEU A 282 -15.17 -7.25 -2.91
C LEU A 282 -15.87 -5.94 -2.49
N GLN A 283 -16.27 -5.15 -3.47
CA GLN A 283 -16.94 -3.89 -3.26
C GLN A 283 -18.46 -4.04 -3.35
N PHE A 284 -19.16 -3.45 -2.39
CA PHE A 284 -20.61 -3.28 -2.38
C PHE A 284 -20.99 -1.85 -2.79
N ALA A 285 -22.27 -1.57 -2.87
CA ALA A 285 -22.76 -0.20 -3.06
C ALA A 285 -22.30 0.72 -1.92
N VAL A 286 -22.24 0.19 -0.69
CA VAL A 286 -21.71 0.88 0.48
C VAL A 286 -20.76 -0.06 1.23
N GLY A 287 -19.48 0.29 1.22
CA GLY A 287 -18.42 -0.48 1.88
C GLY A 287 -17.86 -1.63 1.02
N GLU A 288 -16.93 -2.35 1.57
CA GLU A 288 -16.23 -3.46 0.91
C GLU A 288 -15.82 -4.52 1.93
N TYR A 289 -15.56 -5.75 1.48
CA TYR A 289 -14.70 -6.67 2.19
C TYR A 289 -13.27 -6.43 1.74
N ASP A 290 -12.36 -6.30 2.69
CA ASP A 290 -10.94 -6.01 2.41
C ASP A 290 -10.31 -7.15 1.61
N MET A 291 -10.76 -8.40 1.82
CA MET A 291 -10.32 -9.56 1.05
C MET A 291 -11.39 -10.65 1.04
N VAL A 292 -11.55 -11.31 -0.11
CA VAL A 292 -12.33 -12.54 -0.28
C VAL A 292 -11.45 -13.61 -0.91
N ILE A 293 -11.49 -14.82 -0.35
CA ILE A 293 -10.88 -16.02 -0.95
C ILE A 293 -12.01 -16.92 -1.44
N TYR A 294 -12.13 -17.07 -2.74
CA TYR A 294 -13.14 -17.93 -3.36
C TYR A 294 -12.50 -19.21 -3.86
N ASP A 295 -12.99 -20.36 -3.40
CA ASP A 295 -12.60 -21.67 -3.89
C ASP A 295 -13.60 -22.17 -4.93
N ALA A 296 -13.20 -22.11 -6.20
CA ALA A 296 -14.05 -22.51 -7.33
C ALA A 296 -14.34 -24.02 -7.36
N LYS A 297 -13.48 -24.84 -6.75
CA LYS A 297 -13.66 -26.30 -6.70
C LYS A 297 -14.74 -26.70 -5.69
N LEU A 298 -14.76 -26.02 -4.56
CA LEU A 298 -15.72 -26.30 -3.46
C LEU A 298 -16.97 -25.42 -3.57
N ASN A 299 -16.95 -24.39 -4.40
CA ASN A 299 -17.94 -23.32 -4.46
C ASN A 299 -18.22 -22.70 -3.08
N THR A 300 -17.13 -22.35 -2.40
CA THR A 300 -17.15 -21.73 -1.07
C THR A 300 -16.30 -20.47 -1.07
N CYS A 301 -16.58 -19.57 -0.14
CA CYS A 301 -15.75 -18.40 0.05
C CYS A 301 -15.49 -18.10 1.53
N GLU A 302 -14.40 -17.39 1.76
CA GLU A 302 -14.01 -16.83 3.05
C GLU A 302 -13.95 -15.32 2.92
N CYS A 303 -14.51 -14.58 3.89
CA CYS A 303 -14.59 -13.13 3.89
C CYS A 303 -13.75 -12.53 5.01
N TYR A 304 -12.96 -11.53 4.68
CA TYR A 304 -12.01 -10.93 5.61
C TYR A 304 -12.14 -9.40 5.67
N GLU A 305 -12.05 -8.89 6.89
CA GLU A 305 -11.73 -7.51 7.22
C GLU A 305 -10.30 -7.45 7.76
N ILE A 306 -9.56 -6.40 7.47
CA ILE A 306 -8.17 -6.23 7.90
C ILE A 306 -8.06 -4.92 8.67
N LYS A 307 -7.63 -4.98 9.93
CA LYS A 307 -7.66 -3.82 10.82
C LYS A 307 -6.35 -3.66 11.58
N HIS A 308 -5.66 -2.55 11.34
CA HIS A 308 -4.42 -2.17 12.05
C HIS A 308 -4.71 -1.75 13.49
N SER A 309 -5.17 -2.70 14.29
CA SER A 309 -5.55 -2.51 15.68
C SER A 309 -5.17 -3.76 16.48
N SER A 310 -4.74 -3.59 17.72
CA SER A 310 -4.53 -4.69 18.67
C SER A 310 -5.75 -4.97 19.56
N LYS A 311 -6.81 -4.15 19.40
CA LYS A 311 -8.02 -4.28 20.22
C LYS A 311 -9.21 -4.71 19.37
N ILE A 312 -10.04 -5.58 19.93
CA ILE A 312 -11.30 -5.97 19.34
C ILE A 312 -12.31 -4.85 19.56
N VAL A 313 -12.88 -4.36 18.47
CA VAL A 313 -13.95 -3.35 18.47
C VAL A 313 -15.09 -3.88 17.59
N PRO A 314 -16.34 -4.01 18.10
CA PRO A 314 -17.45 -4.60 17.34
C PRO A 314 -17.69 -3.97 15.96
N MET A 315 -17.41 -2.68 15.82
CA MET A 315 -17.55 -1.95 14.54
C MET A 315 -16.61 -2.48 13.45
N GLN A 316 -15.49 -3.12 13.80
CA GLN A 316 -14.53 -3.70 12.83
C GLN A 316 -15.15 -4.84 12.01
N ALA A 317 -16.09 -5.59 12.61
CA ALA A 317 -16.74 -6.72 11.96
C ALA A 317 -18.12 -6.37 11.35
N ARG A 318 -18.50 -5.08 11.31
CA ARG A 318 -19.84 -4.65 10.92
C ARG A 318 -20.31 -5.20 9.57
N PHE A 319 -19.43 -5.28 8.59
CA PHE A 319 -19.75 -5.79 7.26
C PHE A 319 -19.80 -7.32 7.22
N LEU A 320 -19.02 -8.00 8.08
CA LEU A 320 -19.00 -9.45 8.19
C LEU A 320 -20.25 -10.03 8.91
N VAL A 321 -21.07 -9.17 9.51
CA VAL A 321 -22.33 -9.55 10.15
C VAL A 321 -23.56 -8.95 9.45
N ASP A 322 -23.37 -8.20 8.39
CA ASP A 322 -24.44 -7.59 7.60
C ASP A 322 -25.09 -8.66 6.72
N GLU A 323 -26.35 -9.02 7.03
CA GLU A 323 -27.07 -10.10 6.36
C GLU A 323 -27.23 -9.86 4.84
N GLU A 324 -27.43 -8.60 4.43
CA GLU A 324 -27.59 -8.27 3.02
C GLU A 324 -26.28 -8.56 2.25
N LYS A 325 -25.14 -8.12 2.79
CA LYS A 325 -23.82 -8.36 2.20
C LYS A 325 -23.47 -9.85 2.18
N LEU A 326 -23.77 -10.57 3.25
CA LEU A 326 -23.56 -12.03 3.32
C LEU A 326 -24.40 -12.74 2.25
N ASN A 327 -25.67 -12.37 2.09
CA ASN A 327 -26.55 -12.95 1.08
C ASN A 327 -26.06 -12.66 -0.35
N GLN A 328 -25.72 -11.41 -0.65
CA GLN A 328 -25.17 -10.99 -1.95
C GLN A 328 -23.87 -11.75 -2.28
N THR A 329 -22.98 -11.92 -1.30
CA THR A 329 -21.73 -12.65 -1.44
C THR A 329 -21.98 -14.14 -1.69
N SER A 330 -22.84 -14.78 -0.89
CA SER A 330 -23.17 -16.19 -1.04
C SER A 330 -23.84 -16.52 -2.37
N GLN A 331 -24.70 -15.65 -2.88
CA GLN A 331 -25.32 -15.82 -4.19
C GLN A 331 -24.31 -15.84 -5.33
N ARG A 332 -23.21 -15.09 -5.20
CA ARG A 332 -22.22 -14.95 -6.26
C ARG A 332 -21.02 -15.89 -6.12
N PHE A 333 -20.58 -16.13 -4.89
CA PHE A 333 -19.35 -16.86 -4.59
C PHE A 333 -19.57 -18.12 -3.73
N GLY A 334 -20.79 -18.61 -3.68
CA GLY A 334 -21.13 -19.84 -2.94
C GLY A 334 -21.17 -19.66 -1.43
N GLN A 335 -21.12 -20.77 -0.70
CA GLN A 335 -21.28 -20.77 0.75
C GLN A 335 -20.10 -20.05 1.44
N ILE A 336 -20.41 -19.13 2.35
CA ILE A 336 -19.41 -18.50 3.21
C ILE A 336 -19.04 -19.49 4.32
N THR A 337 -17.78 -19.90 4.34
CA THR A 337 -17.25 -20.87 5.33
C THR A 337 -16.50 -20.19 6.47
N LYS A 338 -16.00 -18.98 6.24
CA LYS A 338 -15.25 -18.23 7.24
C LYS A 338 -15.57 -16.74 7.16
N ARG A 339 -15.70 -16.10 8.30
CA ARG A 339 -15.80 -14.65 8.47
C ARG A 339 -14.73 -14.24 9.48
N CYS A 340 -13.72 -13.49 9.05
CA CYS A 340 -12.55 -13.24 9.87
C CYS A 340 -12.13 -11.78 9.83
N VAL A 341 -11.74 -11.25 10.98
CA VAL A 341 -11.02 -10.00 11.12
C VAL A 341 -9.55 -10.32 11.37
N LEU A 342 -8.68 -9.97 10.43
CA LEU A 342 -7.23 -10.04 10.64
C LEU A 342 -6.77 -8.75 11.34
N TYR A 343 -6.14 -8.89 12.49
CA TYR A 343 -5.73 -7.77 13.32
C TYR A 343 -4.44 -8.08 14.09
N ARG A 344 -3.94 -7.15 14.89
CA ARG A 344 -2.65 -7.28 15.59
C ARG A 344 -2.76 -7.85 17.02
N GLY A 345 -3.94 -8.30 17.43
CA GLY A 345 -4.17 -8.90 18.75
C GLY A 345 -4.11 -10.42 18.73
N GLU A 346 -4.51 -11.03 19.84
CA GLU A 346 -4.56 -12.48 20.01
C GLU A 346 -5.80 -13.10 19.34
N ASP A 347 -5.67 -14.34 18.91
CA ASP A 347 -6.76 -15.08 18.27
C ASP A 347 -7.96 -15.23 19.21
N SER A 348 -9.16 -14.98 18.68
CA SER A 348 -10.42 -15.04 19.42
C SER A 348 -11.59 -15.35 18.49
N VAL A 349 -12.66 -15.91 19.02
CA VAL A 349 -13.91 -16.17 18.30
C VAL A 349 -15.07 -15.47 19.03
N MET A 350 -15.82 -14.68 18.31
CA MET A 350 -16.95 -13.94 18.87
C MET A 350 -18.22 -14.80 18.87
N GLU A 351 -19.20 -14.46 19.73
CA GLU A 351 -20.49 -15.17 19.84
C GLU A 351 -21.26 -15.21 18.50
N ASN A 352 -21.08 -14.22 17.64
CA ASN A 352 -21.70 -14.14 16.30
C ASN A 352 -20.98 -14.98 15.24
N GLY A 353 -19.97 -15.78 15.63
CA GLY A 353 -19.20 -16.65 14.75
C GLY A 353 -18.17 -15.92 13.88
N VAL A 354 -17.88 -14.65 14.14
CA VAL A 354 -16.74 -13.95 13.49
C VAL A 354 -15.47 -14.30 14.25
N GLU A 355 -14.46 -14.73 13.51
CA GLU A 355 -13.13 -15.02 14.04
C GLU A 355 -12.30 -13.73 14.04
N TYR A 356 -11.49 -13.52 15.06
CA TYR A 356 -10.41 -12.55 15.10
C TYR A 356 -9.10 -13.33 15.11
N GLN A 357 -8.24 -13.06 14.16
CA GLN A 357 -6.99 -13.78 13.98
C GLN A 357 -5.80 -12.82 13.90
N ASN A 358 -4.71 -13.18 14.55
CA ASN A 358 -3.47 -12.41 14.49
C ASN A 358 -2.91 -12.39 13.07
N VAL A 359 -2.65 -11.19 12.56
CA VAL A 359 -2.21 -10.97 11.17
C VAL A 359 -0.81 -11.51 10.91
N GLU A 360 0.12 -11.35 11.86
CA GLU A 360 1.49 -11.85 11.74
C GLU A 360 1.51 -13.39 11.67
N ASN A 361 0.70 -14.05 12.52
CA ASN A 361 0.54 -15.49 12.47
C ASN A 361 -0.10 -15.94 11.15
N TYR A 362 -1.11 -15.23 10.68
CA TYR A 362 -1.73 -15.53 9.38
C TYR A 362 -0.70 -15.48 8.25
N LEU A 363 0.07 -14.38 8.14
CA LEU A 363 1.08 -14.20 7.10
C LEU A 363 2.22 -15.23 7.17
N LYS A 364 2.62 -15.67 8.36
CA LYS A 364 3.64 -16.71 8.54
C LYS A 364 3.19 -18.10 8.06
N HIS A 365 1.88 -18.34 7.99
CA HIS A 365 1.32 -19.62 7.58
C HIS A 365 0.83 -19.68 6.14
N LEU A 366 0.96 -18.58 5.37
CA LEU A 366 0.72 -18.57 3.93
C LEU A 366 1.86 -19.36 3.18
#